data_a5cfefbd968d1867ff75504610f19a5b
#
_entry.id   a5cfefbd968d1867ff75504610f19a5b
#
_cell.length_a   1.000
_cell.length_b   1.000
_cell.length_c   1.000
_cell.angle_alpha   90.00
_cell.angle_beta   90.00
_cell.angle_gamma   90.00
#
_symmetry.space_group_name_H-M   'P 1'
#
loop_
_entity.id
_entity.type
_entity.pdbx_description
1 polymer ?
#
loop_
_entity_poly.entity_id
_entity_poly.type
_entity_poly.pdbx_seq_one_letter_code
_entity_poly.pdbx_strand_id
1 'polypeptide(L)'
;MNALDRLDAGHIPDKLAELRAGSAVAIDCMSAETCFALSNLADQLLYRKARPVTGSVKTPVYQDFELDYEVPLEHPFWRIAEALQSIFGPVLDDAPRESLSDNDPGFSLNDLIVQRYPPGCAGISPHRDHIAYRMVILILLLSGDGDFRIHPERDEAEGTIIDFQPGQLLMMGASGIASDFVRPFHSVRNVTAVRRTIGMRFDRRLAGLST
;
A
#
# COMPACT_ATOMS: atom_id res chain seq x y z
N MET A 1 17.12 3.36 14.53
CA MET A 1 15.90 4.22 14.55
C MET A 1 14.71 3.29 14.48
N ASN A 2 13.73 3.41 15.39
CA ASN A 2 12.46 2.69 15.27
C ASN A 2 11.58 3.49 14.28
N ALA A 3 11.42 3.00 13.07
CA ALA A 3 10.65 3.70 12.05
C ALA A 3 9.12 3.68 12.30
N LEU A 4 8.66 2.80 13.18
CA LEU A 4 7.25 2.64 13.53
C LEU A 4 6.99 3.21 14.94
N ASP A 5 7.52 4.39 15.23
CA ASP A 5 7.62 4.96 16.57
C ASP A 5 6.29 5.45 17.17
N ARG A 6 5.21 5.44 16.38
CA ARG A 6 3.84 5.77 16.81
C ARG A 6 2.83 4.65 16.56
N LEU A 7 3.26 3.54 15.96
CA LEU A 7 2.35 2.44 15.68
C LEU A 7 1.96 1.71 16.98
N ASP A 8 0.68 1.69 17.26
CA ASP A 8 0.11 0.84 18.33
C ASP A 8 -0.28 -0.53 17.73
N ALA A 9 0.60 -1.51 17.91
CA ALA A 9 0.38 -2.86 17.43
C ALA A 9 -0.83 -3.55 18.08
N GLY A 10 -1.22 -3.15 19.30
CA GLY A 10 -2.37 -3.71 20.00
C GLY A 10 -3.71 -3.46 19.29
N HIS A 11 -3.80 -2.41 18.48
CA HIS A 11 -5.00 -2.08 17.73
C HIS A 11 -5.09 -2.74 16.33
N ILE A 12 -4.04 -3.44 15.88
CA ILE A 12 -4.02 -4.04 14.54
C ILE A 12 -5.15 -5.06 14.32
N PRO A 13 -5.50 -5.96 15.26
CA PRO A 13 -6.61 -6.88 15.08
C PRO A 13 -7.95 -6.18 14.81
N ASP A 14 -8.25 -5.12 15.56
CA ASP A 14 -9.48 -4.34 15.40
C ASP A 14 -9.49 -3.62 14.05
N LYS A 15 -8.36 -3.04 13.65
CA LYS A 15 -8.22 -2.36 12.35
C LYS A 15 -8.32 -3.32 11.18
N LEU A 16 -7.84 -4.54 11.30
CA LEU A 16 -8.05 -5.57 10.28
C LEU A 16 -9.51 -6.03 10.22
N ALA A 17 -10.24 -6.03 11.35
CA ALA A 17 -11.68 -6.29 11.33
C ALA A 17 -12.47 -5.17 10.64
N GLU A 18 -12.13 -3.90 10.90
CA GLU A 18 -12.68 -2.73 10.18
C GLU A 18 -12.38 -2.85 8.67
N LEU A 19 -11.18 -3.26 8.30
CA LEU A 19 -10.75 -3.42 6.92
C LEU A 19 -11.56 -4.49 6.18
N ARG A 20 -11.93 -5.59 6.84
CA ARG A 20 -12.78 -6.64 6.26
C ARG A 20 -14.20 -6.16 6.00
N ALA A 21 -14.72 -5.26 6.84
CA ALA A 21 -16.05 -4.65 6.67
C ALA A 21 -16.04 -3.48 5.69
N GLY A 22 -14.92 -2.74 5.64
CA GLY A 22 -14.66 -1.62 4.73
C GLY A 22 -13.63 -2.01 3.68
N SER A 23 -12.98 -1.01 3.08
CA SER A 23 -12.00 -1.26 2.02
C SER A 23 -10.61 -0.71 2.31
N ALA A 24 -10.49 0.33 3.14
CA ALA A 24 -9.23 0.92 3.56
C ALA A 24 -9.37 1.65 4.90
N VAL A 25 -8.30 1.67 5.67
CA VAL A 25 -8.20 2.39 6.94
C VAL A 25 -6.79 2.94 7.11
N ALA A 26 -6.65 4.19 7.60
CA ALA A 26 -5.37 4.81 7.93
C ALA A 26 -5.19 4.88 9.46
N ILE A 27 -3.96 4.64 9.92
CA ILE A 27 -3.59 4.68 11.34
C ILE A 27 -2.28 5.41 11.55
N ASP A 28 -2.09 6.04 12.70
CA ASP A 28 -0.82 6.67 13.05
C ASP A 28 0.30 5.64 13.16
N CYS A 29 1.44 5.94 12.57
CA CYS A 29 2.54 5.00 12.45
C CYS A 29 3.91 5.61 12.75
N MET A 30 4.15 6.85 12.31
CA MET A 30 5.45 7.49 12.38
C MET A 30 5.36 8.94 12.87
N SER A 31 6.40 9.40 13.56
CA SER A 31 6.57 10.81 13.88
C SER A 31 6.96 11.64 12.65
N ALA A 32 6.77 12.96 12.74
CA ALA A 32 7.21 13.89 11.70
C ALA A 32 8.73 13.83 11.46
N GLU A 33 9.52 13.60 12.51
CA GLU A 33 10.97 13.45 12.41
C GLU A 33 11.34 12.20 11.62
N THR A 34 10.68 11.08 11.91
CA THR A 34 10.86 9.82 11.17
C THR A 34 10.46 9.98 9.70
N CYS A 35 9.32 10.62 9.43
CA CYS A 35 8.86 10.92 8.07
C CYS A 35 9.88 11.76 7.29
N PHE A 36 10.44 12.78 7.92
CA PHE A 36 11.47 13.64 7.30
C PHE A 36 12.73 12.82 6.96
N ALA A 37 13.22 12.01 7.89
CA ALA A 37 14.40 11.18 7.67
C ALA A 37 14.17 10.17 6.52
N LEU A 38 13.01 9.49 6.50
CA LEU A 38 12.67 8.54 5.43
C LEU A 38 12.41 9.21 4.09
N SER A 39 11.86 10.43 4.07
CA SER A 39 11.72 11.23 2.83
C SER A 39 13.07 11.55 2.20
N ASN A 40 14.07 11.89 3.02
CA ASN A 40 15.43 12.13 2.53
C ASN A 40 16.08 10.87 1.96
N LEU A 41 15.81 9.70 2.53
CA LEU A 41 16.25 8.42 1.96
C LEU A 41 15.52 8.10 0.66
N ALA A 42 14.21 8.37 0.60
CA ALA A 42 13.43 8.19 -0.62
C ALA A 42 13.96 9.05 -1.77
N ASP A 43 14.37 10.31 -1.49
CA ASP A 43 14.92 11.21 -2.52
C ASP A 43 16.25 10.75 -3.11
N GLN A 44 16.94 9.80 -2.50
CA GLN A 44 18.20 9.23 -3.00
C GLN A 44 17.97 8.06 -3.98
N LEU A 45 16.75 7.57 -4.13
CA LEU A 45 16.41 6.47 -5.02
C LEU A 45 16.40 6.89 -6.50
N LEU A 46 16.55 5.91 -7.38
CA LEU A 46 16.58 6.10 -8.83
C LEU A 46 15.18 5.98 -9.43
N TYR A 47 14.43 7.06 -9.34
CA TYR A 47 13.08 7.09 -9.89
C TYR A 47 13.05 7.05 -11.41
N ARG A 48 12.08 6.33 -11.94
CA ARG A 48 11.64 6.41 -13.34
C ARG A 48 10.17 6.83 -13.41
N LYS A 49 9.77 7.45 -14.50
CA LYS A 49 8.35 7.75 -14.74
C LYS A 49 7.55 6.45 -14.84
N ALA A 50 6.38 6.44 -14.21
CA ALA A 50 5.40 5.39 -14.44
C ALA A 50 5.03 5.33 -15.94
N ARG A 51 4.60 4.17 -16.41
CA ARG A 51 4.00 4.07 -17.74
C ARG A 51 2.71 4.88 -17.75
N PRO A 52 2.52 5.83 -18.70
CA PRO A 52 1.35 6.72 -18.67
C PRO A 52 0.01 5.97 -18.67
N VAL A 53 -0.02 4.81 -19.32
CA VAL A 53 -1.21 3.95 -19.38
C VAL A 53 -0.79 2.49 -19.15
N THR A 54 -1.51 1.82 -18.26
CA THR A 54 -1.41 0.38 -18.00
C THR A 54 -2.79 -0.27 -18.04
N GLY A 55 -2.88 -1.56 -17.72
CA GLY A 55 -4.13 -2.32 -17.81
C GLY A 55 -4.45 -2.76 -19.25
N SER A 56 -5.72 -3.05 -19.52
CA SER A 56 -6.18 -3.46 -20.85
C SER A 56 -6.80 -2.30 -21.61
N VAL A 57 -7.00 -2.46 -22.91
CA VAL A 57 -7.71 -1.47 -23.75
C VAL A 57 -9.12 -1.17 -23.21
N LYS A 58 -9.79 -2.18 -22.62
CA LYS A 58 -11.14 -2.02 -22.03
C LYS A 58 -11.12 -1.40 -20.63
N THR A 59 -10.00 -1.51 -19.94
CA THR A 59 -9.84 -1.05 -18.56
C THR A 59 -8.50 -0.35 -18.38
N PRO A 60 -8.28 0.79 -19.05
CA PRO A 60 -7.03 1.53 -18.94
C PRO A 60 -6.87 2.11 -17.53
N VAL A 61 -5.63 2.20 -17.07
CA VAL A 61 -5.24 2.90 -15.84
C VAL A 61 -4.24 3.98 -16.24
N TYR A 62 -4.61 5.22 -16.01
CA TYR A 62 -3.75 6.37 -16.28
C TYR A 62 -2.88 6.67 -15.08
N GLN A 63 -1.59 6.93 -15.32
CA GLN A 63 -0.57 7.12 -14.30
C GLN A 63 0.31 8.33 -14.63
N ASP A 64 0.46 9.23 -13.66
CA ASP A 64 1.32 10.41 -13.77
C ASP A 64 2.07 10.61 -12.45
N PHE A 65 3.06 9.74 -12.22
CA PHE A 65 3.95 9.77 -11.07
C PHE A 65 5.27 9.09 -11.41
N GLU A 66 6.20 9.11 -10.48
CA GLU A 66 7.50 8.45 -10.56
C GLU A 66 7.57 7.31 -9.55
N LEU A 67 8.34 6.28 -9.84
CA LEU A 67 8.46 5.11 -8.99
C LEU A 67 9.85 4.46 -9.07
N ASP A 68 10.18 3.74 -8.00
CA ASP A 68 11.29 2.80 -7.95
C ASP A 68 10.77 1.46 -7.39
N TYR A 69 10.97 0.39 -8.17
CA TYR A 69 10.73 -1.02 -7.79
C TYR A 69 12.02 -1.77 -7.50
N GLU A 70 13.17 -1.18 -7.80
CA GLU A 70 14.48 -1.83 -7.71
C GLU A 70 15.22 -1.43 -6.43
N VAL A 71 14.45 -1.16 -5.37
CA VAL A 71 15.00 -0.79 -4.06
C VAL A 71 15.87 -1.94 -3.55
N PRO A 72 17.18 -1.72 -3.32
CA PRO A 72 18.10 -2.77 -2.87
C PRO A 72 17.64 -3.42 -1.57
N LEU A 73 17.83 -4.74 -1.43
CA LEU A 73 17.36 -5.48 -0.23
C LEU A 73 17.98 -4.99 1.09
N GLU A 74 19.20 -4.45 1.04
CA GLU A 74 19.85 -3.83 2.19
C GLU A 74 19.32 -2.43 2.54
N HIS A 75 18.46 -1.84 1.69
CA HIS A 75 17.90 -0.50 1.93
C HIS A 75 17.01 -0.50 3.19
N PRO A 76 17.06 0.57 4.03
CA PRO A 76 16.28 0.65 5.27
C PRO A 76 14.78 0.42 5.13
N PHE A 77 14.21 0.62 3.95
CA PHE A 77 12.78 0.39 3.70
C PHE A 77 12.38 -1.08 3.83
N TRP A 78 13.26 -2.01 3.49
CA TRP A 78 13.00 -3.44 3.70
C TRP A 78 12.95 -3.82 5.18
N ARG A 79 13.74 -3.14 6.05
CA ARG A 79 13.62 -3.33 7.50
C ARG A 79 12.28 -2.86 8.06
N ILE A 80 11.68 -1.83 7.44
CA ILE A 80 10.33 -1.39 7.79
C ILE A 80 9.32 -2.47 7.37
N ALA A 81 9.47 -3.04 6.18
CA ALA A 81 8.63 -4.15 5.72
C ALA A 81 8.74 -5.36 6.66
N GLU A 82 9.94 -5.76 7.07
CA GLU A 82 10.17 -6.84 8.04
C GLU A 82 9.51 -6.56 9.39
N ALA A 83 9.62 -5.33 9.91
CA ALA A 83 8.99 -4.94 11.16
C ALA A 83 7.46 -4.99 11.08
N LEU A 84 6.88 -4.47 9.99
CA LEU A 84 5.44 -4.56 9.74
C LEU A 84 5.00 -6.02 9.55
N GLN A 85 5.75 -6.83 8.82
CA GLN A 85 5.47 -8.26 8.67
C GLN A 85 5.44 -8.97 10.03
N SER A 86 6.36 -8.66 10.94
CA SER A 86 6.39 -9.23 12.28
C SER A 86 5.18 -8.85 13.13
N ILE A 87 4.57 -7.69 12.88
CA ILE A 87 3.37 -7.22 13.57
C ILE A 87 2.10 -7.82 12.95
N PHE A 88 1.99 -7.80 11.63
CA PHE A 88 0.80 -8.22 10.91
C PHE A 88 0.70 -9.74 10.72
N GLY A 89 1.84 -10.42 10.56
CA GLY A 89 1.90 -11.85 10.28
C GLY A 89 1.10 -12.69 11.27
N PRO A 90 1.33 -12.61 12.58
CA PRO A 90 0.58 -13.41 13.55
C PRO A 90 -0.94 -13.27 13.44
N VAL A 91 -1.43 -12.03 13.20
CA VAL A 91 -2.88 -11.76 13.10
C VAL A 91 -3.47 -12.23 11.79
N LEU A 92 -2.71 -12.15 10.69
CA LEU A 92 -3.15 -12.57 9.37
C LEU A 92 -3.03 -14.08 9.18
N ASP A 93 -2.04 -14.71 9.78
CA ASP A 93 -1.81 -16.16 9.69
C ASP A 93 -2.82 -16.96 10.53
N ASP A 94 -3.33 -16.39 11.62
CA ASP A 94 -4.39 -16.99 12.45
C ASP A 94 -5.81 -16.83 11.85
N ALA A 95 -5.96 -15.99 10.81
CA ALA A 95 -7.26 -15.81 10.16
C ALA A 95 -7.71 -17.10 9.43
N PRO A 96 -9.03 -17.42 9.39
CA PRO A 96 -9.54 -18.58 8.67
C PRO A 96 -9.05 -18.56 7.20
N ARG A 97 -8.25 -19.53 6.83
CA ARG A 97 -7.60 -19.62 5.51
C ARG A 97 -8.51 -20.30 4.46
N GLU A 98 -9.73 -19.85 4.30
CA GLU A 98 -10.67 -20.45 3.35
C GLU A 98 -10.21 -20.38 1.88
N SER A 99 -9.20 -19.54 1.59
CA SER A 99 -8.73 -19.28 0.23
C SER A 99 -7.24 -19.54 -0.02
N LEU A 100 -6.51 -20.01 0.98
CA LEU A 100 -5.10 -20.36 0.84
C LEU A 100 -4.96 -21.89 0.81
N SER A 101 -4.06 -22.44 -0.02
CA SER A 101 -3.71 -23.85 0.04
C SER A 101 -2.88 -24.13 1.29
N ASP A 102 -2.90 -25.37 1.80
CA ASP A 102 -2.10 -25.80 2.95
C ASP A 102 -0.57 -25.58 2.76
N ASN A 103 -0.16 -25.33 1.50
CA ASN A 103 1.22 -25.08 1.11
C ASN A 103 1.54 -23.59 0.92
N ASP A 104 0.59 -22.67 1.15
CA ASP A 104 0.89 -21.23 1.06
C ASP A 104 1.82 -20.84 2.22
N PRO A 105 2.93 -20.13 1.96
CA PRO A 105 3.75 -19.58 3.03
C PRO A 105 2.91 -18.58 3.83
N GLY A 106 3.27 -18.38 5.10
CA GLY A 106 2.68 -17.35 5.93
C GLY A 106 2.74 -15.97 5.28
N PHE A 107 2.03 -15.00 5.85
CA PHE A 107 2.04 -13.63 5.35
C PHE A 107 3.46 -13.07 5.23
N SER A 108 3.80 -12.53 4.07
CA SER A 108 5.13 -12.01 3.77
C SER A 108 5.04 -10.72 2.95
N LEU A 109 5.75 -9.68 3.36
CA LEU A 109 5.90 -8.45 2.58
C LEU A 109 7.13 -8.58 1.68
N ASN A 110 6.95 -9.15 0.50
CA ASN A 110 8.00 -9.51 -0.45
C ASN A 110 8.04 -8.62 -1.71
N ASP A 111 7.15 -7.64 -1.79
CA ASP A 111 7.09 -6.66 -2.89
C ASP A 111 7.03 -5.24 -2.31
N LEU A 112 7.98 -4.40 -2.70
CA LEU A 112 8.14 -3.03 -2.22
C LEU A 112 8.26 -2.07 -3.39
N ILE A 113 7.50 -0.98 -3.33
CA ILE A 113 7.56 0.13 -4.28
C ILE A 113 7.70 1.44 -3.54
N VAL A 114 8.56 2.31 -4.01
CA VAL A 114 8.57 3.71 -3.58
C VAL A 114 8.01 4.58 -4.70
N GLN A 115 7.07 5.44 -4.36
CA GLN A 115 6.40 6.31 -5.33
C GLN A 115 6.60 7.77 -4.95
N ARG A 116 6.80 8.61 -5.96
CA ARG A 116 6.92 10.06 -5.84
C ARG A 116 5.95 10.73 -6.81
N TYR A 117 5.04 11.51 -6.27
CA TYR A 117 4.07 12.28 -7.03
C TYR A 117 4.49 13.75 -7.01
N PRO A 118 4.89 14.32 -8.16
CA PRO A 118 5.19 15.74 -8.25
C PRO A 118 3.95 16.61 -8.02
N PRO A 119 4.09 17.85 -7.52
CA PRO A 119 2.97 18.79 -7.42
C PRO A 119 2.31 19.03 -8.78
N GLY A 120 0.98 19.01 -8.79
CA GLY A 120 0.19 19.22 -10.01
C GLY A 120 0.11 18.02 -10.95
N CYS A 121 0.67 16.86 -10.61
CA CYS A 121 0.51 15.65 -11.39
C CYS A 121 -0.94 15.15 -11.37
N ALA A 122 -1.35 14.43 -12.41
CA ALA A 122 -2.67 13.83 -12.48
C ALA A 122 -2.87 12.63 -11.51
N GLY A 123 -1.78 12.11 -10.95
CA GLY A 123 -1.80 11.00 -10.01
C GLY A 123 -2.05 9.65 -10.66
N ILE A 124 -2.98 8.87 -10.11
CA ILE A 124 -3.38 7.58 -10.67
C ILE A 124 -4.91 7.44 -10.67
N SER A 125 -5.46 7.07 -11.83
CA SER A 125 -6.90 6.89 -12.02
C SER A 125 -7.46 5.68 -11.24
N PRO A 126 -8.79 5.57 -11.04
CA PRO A 126 -9.39 4.46 -10.32
C PRO A 126 -8.98 3.10 -10.90
N HIS A 127 -8.38 2.27 -10.06
CA HIS A 127 -7.90 0.94 -10.42
C HIS A 127 -7.99 0.00 -9.23
N ARG A 128 -7.88 -1.29 -9.50
CA ARG A 128 -7.64 -2.33 -8.51
C ARG A 128 -6.21 -2.82 -8.66
N ASP A 129 -5.55 -3.03 -7.56
CA ASP A 129 -4.23 -3.67 -7.56
C ASP A 129 -4.28 -5.08 -8.14
N HIS A 130 -3.11 -5.63 -8.48
CA HIS A 130 -3.04 -6.95 -9.10
C HIS A 130 -3.61 -8.05 -8.18
N ILE A 131 -4.32 -9.02 -8.77
CA ILE A 131 -4.96 -10.11 -8.01
C ILE A 131 -3.96 -11.01 -7.27
N ALA A 132 -2.71 -11.02 -7.67
CA ALA A 132 -1.65 -11.75 -7.00
C ALA A 132 -1.27 -11.15 -5.64
N TYR A 133 -1.63 -9.89 -5.37
CA TYR A 133 -1.44 -9.30 -4.04
C TYR A 133 -2.46 -9.88 -3.07
N ARG A 134 -1.98 -10.29 -1.90
CA ARG A 134 -2.74 -11.09 -0.94
C ARG A 134 -2.88 -10.38 0.39
N MET A 135 -3.99 -10.69 1.06
CA MET A 135 -4.33 -10.29 2.42
C MET A 135 -4.50 -8.78 2.58
N VAL A 136 -3.40 -8.03 2.68
CA VAL A 136 -3.40 -6.58 2.89
C VAL A 136 -2.30 -5.91 2.07
N ILE A 137 -2.58 -4.70 1.60
CA ILE A 137 -1.62 -3.77 1.02
C ILE A 137 -1.36 -2.69 2.05
N LEU A 138 -0.10 -2.43 2.34
CA LEU A 138 0.35 -1.45 3.31
C LEU A 138 1.02 -0.29 2.59
N ILE A 139 0.58 0.94 2.84
CA ILE A 139 1.14 2.14 2.22
C ILE A 139 1.49 3.14 3.32
N LEU A 140 2.77 3.48 3.46
CA LEU A 140 3.24 4.56 4.32
C LEU A 140 3.26 5.87 3.54
N LEU A 141 2.65 6.93 4.08
CA LEU A 141 2.77 8.28 3.55
C LEU A 141 3.87 9.03 4.30
N LEU A 142 4.97 9.33 3.61
CA LEU A 142 6.12 10.00 4.19
C LEU A 142 5.98 11.53 4.16
N SER A 143 5.41 12.06 3.09
CA SER A 143 5.30 13.52 2.88
C SER A 143 4.27 13.87 1.82
N GLY A 144 3.92 15.14 1.77
CA GLY A 144 3.03 15.69 0.75
C GLY A 144 1.57 15.48 1.09
N ASP A 145 0.73 15.67 0.08
CA ASP A 145 -0.71 15.66 0.17
C ASP A 145 -1.33 14.86 -1.00
N GLY A 146 -2.60 15.07 -1.22
CA GLY A 146 -3.38 14.46 -2.29
C GLY A 146 -4.47 13.55 -1.75
N ASP A 147 -5.59 13.53 -2.47
CA ASP A 147 -6.75 12.73 -2.14
C ASP A 147 -6.48 11.26 -2.46
N PHE A 148 -6.35 10.42 -1.45
CA PHE A 148 -6.50 8.98 -1.62
C PHE A 148 -7.98 8.65 -1.54
N ARG A 149 -8.54 8.08 -2.61
CA ARG A 149 -9.97 7.79 -2.70
C ARG A 149 -10.23 6.31 -2.92
N ILE A 150 -11.27 5.81 -2.28
CA ILE A 150 -11.86 4.51 -2.52
C ILE A 150 -13.14 4.70 -3.32
N HIS A 151 -13.33 3.89 -4.36
CA HIS A 151 -14.47 3.97 -5.24
C HIS A 151 -15.23 2.63 -5.26
N PRO A 152 -16.58 2.65 -5.29
CA PRO A 152 -17.38 1.43 -5.44
C PRO A 152 -17.16 0.79 -6.83
N GLU A 153 -16.99 1.63 -7.84
CA GLU A 153 -16.72 1.21 -9.22
C GLU A 153 -15.53 1.97 -9.81
N ARG A 154 -15.21 1.69 -11.08
CA ARG A 154 -14.14 2.38 -11.82
C ARG A 154 -14.56 3.79 -12.26
N ASP A 155 -15.48 4.42 -11.58
CA ASP A 155 -15.88 5.79 -11.86
C ASP A 155 -15.14 6.76 -10.94
N GLU A 156 -14.64 7.85 -11.54
CA GLU A 156 -13.94 8.90 -10.79
C GLU A 156 -14.88 9.82 -10.04
N ALA A 157 -16.16 9.89 -10.45
CA ALA A 157 -17.14 10.80 -9.88
C ALA A 157 -17.56 10.41 -8.45
N GLU A 158 -17.57 9.09 -8.14
CA GLU A 158 -18.03 8.56 -6.88
C GLU A 158 -16.86 7.95 -6.10
N GLY A 159 -16.22 8.71 -5.23
CA GLY A 159 -15.15 8.19 -4.39
C GLY A 159 -15.14 8.84 -3.02
N THR A 160 -15.03 8.01 -1.98
CA THR A 160 -14.84 8.48 -0.61
C THR A 160 -13.36 8.78 -0.37
N ILE A 161 -13.06 9.98 0.09
CA ILE A 161 -11.70 10.35 0.51
C ILE A 161 -11.41 9.64 1.83
N ILE A 162 -10.28 8.96 1.89
CA ILE A 162 -9.71 8.45 3.13
C ILE A 162 -8.83 9.56 3.73
N ASP A 163 -9.06 9.93 4.97
CA ASP A 163 -8.18 10.83 5.71
C ASP A 163 -6.84 10.13 5.93
N PHE A 164 -5.87 10.45 5.07
CA PHE A 164 -4.57 9.80 5.02
C PHE A 164 -3.48 10.86 4.97
N GLN A 165 -2.82 11.07 6.10
CA GLN A 165 -1.87 12.13 6.34
C GLN A 165 -0.42 11.61 6.44
N PRO A 166 0.60 12.46 6.22
CA PRO A 166 1.99 12.08 6.47
C PRO A 166 2.20 11.53 7.89
N GLY A 167 2.91 10.42 7.96
CA GLY A 167 3.14 9.68 9.20
C GLY A 167 2.15 8.54 9.45
N GLN A 168 1.14 8.39 8.60
CA GLN A 168 0.18 7.31 8.72
C GLN A 168 0.51 6.13 7.83
N LEU A 169 0.07 4.95 8.27
CA LEU A 169 0.01 3.70 7.52
C LEU A 169 -1.42 3.50 7.03
N LEU A 170 -1.62 3.51 5.73
CA LEU A 170 -2.85 3.06 5.10
C LEU A 170 -2.80 1.54 4.94
N MET A 171 -3.84 0.88 5.38
CA MET A 171 -4.12 -0.52 5.13
C MET A 171 -5.27 -0.63 4.14
N MET A 172 -5.10 -1.40 3.09
CA MET A 172 -6.15 -1.68 2.11
C MET A 172 -6.27 -3.19 1.91
N GLY A 173 -7.51 -3.70 1.92
CA GLY A 173 -7.75 -5.12 1.75
C GLY A 173 -7.35 -5.61 0.35
N ALA A 174 -6.79 -6.81 0.30
CA ALA A 174 -6.44 -7.53 -0.92
C ALA A 174 -7.11 -8.91 -0.97
N SER A 175 -6.89 -9.64 -2.06
CA SER A 175 -7.44 -10.99 -2.22
C SER A 175 -7.04 -11.89 -1.05
N GLY A 176 -8.01 -12.61 -0.47
CA GLY A 176 -7.78 -13.59 0.59
C GLY A 176 -7.82 -13.03 2.02
N ILE A 177 -8.11 -11.75 2.22
CA ILE A 177 -8.34 -11.20 3.58
C ILE A 177 -9.66 -11.72 4.18
N ALA A 178 -10.66 -11.99 3.33
CA ALA A 178 -11.89 -12.68 3.63
C ALA A 178 -12.38 -13.40 2.36
N SER A 179 -13.23 -14.43 2.49
CA SER A 179 -13.71 -15.27 1.38
C SER A 179 -14.50 -14.48 0.33
N ASP A 180 -15.28 -13.51 0.78
CA ASP A 180 -16.17 -12.67 -0.05
C ASP A 180 -15.64 -11.25 -0.29
N PHE A 181 -14.39 -10.97 0.10
CA PHE A 181 -13.82 -9.63 0.01
C PHE A 181 -13.65 -9.18 -1.43
N VAL A 182 -14.30 -8.07 -1.78
CA VAL A 182 -14.16 -7.42 -3.07
C VAL A 182 -13.10 -6.33 -2.97
N ARG A 183 -12.00 -6.50 -3.70
CA ARG A 183 -10.91 -5.51 -3.76
C ARG A 183 -11.46 -4.15 -4.19
N PRO A 184 -11.19 -3.07 -3.45
CA PRO A 184 -11.71 -1.75 -3.80
C PRO A 184 -11.02 -1.20 -5.06
N PHE A 185 -11.73 -0.35 -5.80
CA PHE A 185 -11.08 0.59 -6.69
C PHE A 185 -10.53 1.75 -5.85
N HIS A 186 -9.35 2.22 -6.19
CA HIS A 186 -8.73 3.36 -5.51
C HIS A 186 -7.97 4.25 -6.48
N SER A 187 -7.78 5.51 -6.08
CA SER A 187 -7.07 6.52 -6.87
C SER A 187 -6.31 7.50 -5.99
N VAL A 188 -5.37 8.23 -6.60
CA VAL A 188 -4.69 9.39 -5.98
C VAL A 188 -4.80 10.57 -6.92
N ARG A 189 -5.23 11.73 -6.40
CA ARG A 189 -5.41 12.98 -7.16
C ARG A 189 -5.11 14.21 -6.31
N ASN A 190 -5.20 15.37 -6.93
CA ASN A 190 -5.09 16.67 -6.25
C ASN A 190 -3.79 16.82 -5.43
N VAL A 191 -2.69 16.32 -5.96
CA VAL A 191 -1.38 16.44 -5.33
C VAL A 191 -0.87 17.87 -5.49
N THR A 192 -0.69 18.61 -4.39
CA THR A 192 -0.21 20.00 -4.41
C THR A 192 1.19 20.16 -3.81
N ALA A 193 1.63 19.19 -3.00
CA ALA A 193 2.99 19.09 -2.49
C ALA A 193 3.62 17.74 -2.88
N VAL A 194 4.95 17.65 -2.91
CA VAL A 194 5.63 16.41 -3.30
C VAL A 194 5.22 15.27 -2.37
N ARG A 195 4.40 14.35 -2.89
CA ARG A 195 3.89 13.19 -2.17
C ARG A 195 4.85 12.01 -2.33
N ARG A 196 5.31 11.44 -1.22
CA ARG A 196 6.18 10.25 -1.19
C ARG A 196 5.52 9.15 -0.41
N THR A 197 5.43 7.96 -1.02
CA THR A 197 4.86 6.78 -0.36
C THR A 197 5.77 5.56 -0.52
N ILE A 198 5.70 4.66 0.47
CA ILE A 198 6.27 3.31 0.39
C ILE A 198 5.09 2.34 0.41
N GLY A 199 4.89 1.64 -0.70
CA GLY A 199 3.91 0.56 -0.80
C GLY A 199 4.58 -0.79 -0.55
N MET A 200 3.98 -1.62 0.32
CA MET A 200 4.47 -2.95 0.66
C MET A 200 3.34 -3.97 0.51
N ARG A 201 3.64 -5.10 -0.10
CA ARG A 201 2.62 -6.07 -0.51
C ARG A 201 3.14 -7.50 -0.38
N PHE A 202 2.23 -8.43 -0.18
CA PHE A 202 2.50 -9.85 -0.37
C PHE A 202 2.12 -10.24 -1.80
N ASP A 203 3.14 -10.46 -2.65
CA ASP A 203 2.94 -10.93 -4.01
C ASP A 203 3.21 -12.44 -4.11
N ARG A 204 2.17 -13.23 -4.40
CA ARG A 204 2.27 -14.70 -4.56
C ARG A 204 3.25 -15.11 -5.66
N ARG A 205 3.37 -14.33 -6.71
CA ARG A 205 4.27 -14.64 -7.83
C ARG A 205 5.75 -14.65 -7.40
N LEU A 206 6.11 -13.75 -6.48
CA LEU A 206 7.47 -13.66 -5.91
C LEU A 206 7.74 -14.76 -4.87
N ALA A 207 6.69 -15.31 -4.28
CA ALA A 207 6.80 -16.42 -3.33
C ALA A 207 6.92 -17.81 -4.01
N GLY A 208 6.99 -17.87 -5.35
CA GLY A 208 7.04 -19.12 -6.11
C GLY A 208 5.72 -19.90 -6.14
N LEU A 209 4.61 -19.25 -5.77
CA LEU A 209 3.27 -19.83 -5.78
C LEU A 209 2.60 -19.59 -7.13
N SER A 210 2.09 -20.64 -7.76
CA SER A 210 1.31 -20.53 -9.00
C SER A 210 0.04 -19.72 -8.77
N THR A 211 -0.30 -18.89 -9.74
CA THR A 211 -1.56 -18.12 -9.78
C THR A 211 -2.76 -19.02 -10.08
#